data_f3124339b11a2fe138251251f97235a0
#
_entry.id   f3124339b11a2fe138251251f97235a0
#
_cell.length_a   1.000
_cell.length_b   1.000
_cell.length_c   1.000
_cell.angle_alpha   90.00
_cell.angle_beta   90.00
_cell.angle_gamma   90.00
#
_symmetry.space_group_name_H-M   'P 1'
#
loop_
_entity.id
_entity.type
_entity.pdbx_description
1 polymer ?
#
loop_
_entity_poly.entity_id
_entity_poly.type
_entity_poly.pdbx_seq_one_letter_code
_entity_poly.pdbx_strand_id
1 'polypeptide(L)'
;VLKQDVALSYKLLRYINSAGFGLMCEIQSFRHAVTILGYEKLNKWLSVLLISASRDPSAPALMQTAIARGRFMEKIGAAFFDKGELDNLFITGAFSMLHLLLGASLQSALDEMHLPMPIYDALLTGDGVYAPFLQLARALESFDDKQLATLAVDLHITPEQVNRAHLEALAFADSLQFS
;
A
#
# COMPACT_ATOMS: atom_id res chain seq x y z
N VAL A 1 -10.21 -8.67 -21.01
CA VAL A 1 -9.43 -8.47 -19.77
C VAL A 1 -8.73 -7.12 -19.80
N LEU A 2 -7.94 -6.78 -20.84
CA LEU A 2 -7.21 -5.49 -20.99
C LEU A 2 -8.09 -4.21 -20.90
N LYS A 3 -9.38 -4.29 -21.25
CA LYS A 3 -10.29 -3.13 -21.21
C LYS A 3 -10.78 -2.77 -19.80
N GLN A 4 -10.67 -3.66 -18.82
CA GLN A 4 -11.10 -3.37 -17.45
C GLN A 4 -10.05 -2.56 -16.67
N ASP A 5 -8.76 -2.78 -16.95
CA ASP A 5 -7.66 -2.15 -16.21
C ASP A 5 -7.52 -0.65 -16.56
N VAL A 6 -7.66 -0.29 -17.84
CA VAL A 6 -7.70 1.11 -18.29
C VAL A 6 -8.92 1.84 -17.71
N ALA A 7 -10.07 1.14 -17.62
CA ALA A 7 -11.28 1.71 -17.04
C ALA A 7 -11.14 1.97 -15.53
N LEU A 8 -10.35 1.18 -14.82
CA LEU A 8 -10.11 1.36 -13.39
C LEU A 8 -9.22 2.57 -13.11
N SER A 9 -8.08 2.68 -13.78
CA SER A 9 -7.17 3.83 -13.66
C SER A 9 -7.87 5.13 -14.05
N TYR A 10 -8.70 5.09 -15.09
CA TYR A 10 -9.52 6.23 -15.48
C TYR A 10 -10.58 6.60 -14.44
N LYS A 11 -11.27 5.60 -13.86
CA LYS A 11 -12.22 5.83 -12.76
C LYS A 11 -11.52 6.40 -11.54
N LEU A 12 -10.33 5.93 -11.25
CA LEU A 12 -9.46 6.36 -10.17
C LEU A 12 -9.14 7.86 -10.29
N LEU A 13 -8.57 8.27 -11.42
CA LEU A 13 -8.22 9.67 -11.68
C LEU A 13 -9.45 10.56 -11.77
N ARG A 14 -10.52 10.08 -12.41
CA ARG A 14 -11.78 10.81 -12.49
C ARG A 14 -12.45 11.06 -11.13
N TYR A 15 -12.36 10.08 -10.23
CA TYR A 15 -12.90 10.24 -8.88
C TYR A 15 -12.09 11.24 -8.06
N ILE A 16 -10.75 11.22 -8.15
CA ILE A 16 -9.90 12.23 -7.48
C ILE A 16 -10.18 13.63 -8.01
N ASN A 17 -10.35 13.76 -9.32
CA ASN A 17 -10.62 15.04 -9.97
C ASN A 17 -12.09 15.47 -9.86
N SER A 18 -12.93 14.66 -9.19
CA SER A 18 -14.33 15.02 -8.97
C SER A 18 -14.48 16.13 -7.91
N ALA A 19 -15.53 16.93 -8.02
CA ALA A 19 -15.78 18.10 -7.20
C ALA A 19 -15.82 17.84 -5.67
N GLY A 20 -15.94 16.58 -5.25
CA GLY A 20 -16.01 16.18 -3.84
C GLY A 20 -14.72 16.38 -3.04
N PHE A 21 -13.57 16.51 -3.70
CA PHE A 21 -12.28 16.70 -3.03
C PHE A 21 -11.83 18.16 -2.92
N GLY A 22 -12.54 19.10 -3.56
CA GLY A 22 -12.22 20.52 -3.51
C GLY A 22 -10.82 20.88 -3.98
N LEU A 23 -10.27 20.12 -4.93
CA LEU A 23 -8.93 20.33 -5.45
C LEU A 23 -8.92 21.49 -6.42
N MET A 24 -7.94 22.37 -6.27
CA MET A 24 -7.74 23.55 -7.14
C MET A 24 -6.93 23.21 -8.41
N CYS A 25 -6.48 21.94 -8.58
CA CYS A 25 -5.72 21.50 -9.73
C CYS A 25 -6.08 20.05 -10.09
N GLU A 26 -5.94 19.72 -11.38
CA GLU A 26 -6.15 18.37 -11.88
C GLU A 26 -5.01 17.45 -11.45
N ILE A 27 -5.35 16.28 -10.91
CA ILE A 27 -4.39 15.27 -10.52
C ILE A 27 -4.06 14.41 -11.74
N GLN A 28 -2.79 14.45 -12.15
CA GLN A 28 -2.30 13.79 -13.36
C GLN A 28 -1.56 12.48 -13.08
N SER A 29 -1.22 12.19 -11.81
CA SER A 29 -0.51 10.99 -11.42
C SER A 29 -0.80 10.64 -9.97
N PHE A 30 -0.53 9.38 -9.60
CA PHE A 30 -0.67 8.93 -8.22
C PHE A 30 0.26 9.69 -7.26
N ARG A 31 1.50 9.95 -7.66
CA ARG A 31 2.44 10.78 -6.88
C ARG A 31 1.87 12.18 -6.62
N HIS A 32 1.27 12.78 -7.62
CA HIS A 32 0.62 14.09 -7.51
C HIS A 32 -0.57 14.03 -6.55
N ALA A 33 -1.34 12.93 -6.56
CA ALA A 33 -2.41 12.68 -5.61
C ALA A 33 -1.91 12.63 -4.15
N VAL A 34 -0.82 11.91 -3.88
CA VAL A 34 -0.20 11.82 -2.55
C VAL A 34 0.23 13.19 -2.05
N THR A 35 0.87 13.96 -2.91
CA THR A 35 1.39 15.30 -2.57
C THR A 35 0.27 16.28 -2.22
N ILE A 36 -0.85 16.23 -2.94
CA ILE A 36 -1.95 17.21 -2.78
C ILE A 36 -2.96 16.77 -1.71
N LEU A 37 -3.34 15.50 -1.69
CA LEU A 37 -4.37 15.00 -0.78
C LEU A 37 -3.84 14.72 0.63
N GLY A 38 -2.54 14.49 0.75
CA GLY A 38 -1.97 13.93 1.95
C GLY A 38 -2.38 12.48 2.18
N TYR A 39 -1.68 11.85 3.10
CA TYR A 39 -1.72 10.42 3.33
C TYR A 39 -3.08 9.89 3.78
N GLU A 40 -3.75 10.56 4.73
CA GLU A 40 -5.04 10.09 5.28
C GLU A 40 -6.19 10.14 4.26
N LYS A 41 -6.24 11.20 3.45
CA LYS A 41 -7.27 11.34 2.42
C LYS A 41 -7.05 10.34 1.29
N LEU A 42 -5.78 10.10 0.92
CA LEU A 42 -5.43 9.11 -0.08
C LEU A 42 -5.82 7.71 0.37
N ASN A 43 -5.60 7.36 1.63
CA ASN A 43 -5.99 6.07 2.20
C ASN A 43 -7.49 5.84 2.16
N LYS A 44 -8.27 6.82 2.63
CA LYS A 44 -9.73 6.75 2.55
C LYS A 44 -10.21 6.58 1.12
N TRP A 45 -9.57 7.26 0.21
CA TRP A 45 -9.91 7.24 -1.18
C TRP A 45 -9.53 5.89 -1.86
N LEU A 46 -8.34 5.36 -1.63
CA LEU A 46 -7.95 4.02 -2.08
C LEU A 46 -8.94 2.96 -1.57
N SER A 47 -9.35 3.08 -0.31
CA SER A 47 -10.30 2.20 0.32
C SER A 47 -11.65 2.19 -0.40
N VAL A 48 -12.23 3.35 -0.63
CA VAL A 48 -13.52 3.48 -1.34
C VAL A 48 -13.44 2.94 -2.75
N LEU A 49 -12.34 3.20 -3.45
CA LEU A 49 -12.14 2.72 -4.81
C LEU A 49 -12.01 1.21 -4.91
N LEU A 50 -11.19 0.63 -4.07
CA LEU A 50 -10.93 -0.80 -4.11
C LEU A 50 -12.17 -1.60 -3.68
N ILE A 51 -12.93 -1.10 -2.71
CA ILE A 51 -14.22 -1.69 -2.34
C ILE A 51 -15.24 -1.54 -3.48
N SER A 52 -15.31 -0.36 -4.12
CA SER A 52 -16.25 -0.13 -5.22
C SER A 52 -15.88 -0.85 -6.52
N ALA A 53 -14.61 -1.19 -6.70
CA ALA A 53 -14.11 -1.93 -7.86
C ALA A 53 -14.21 -3.46 -7.68
N SER A 54 -14.18 -3.93 -6.45
CA SER A 54 -14.27 -5.35 -6.13
C SER A 54 -15.71 -5.80 -5.97
N ARG A 55 -16.05 -6.92 -6.62
CA ARG A 55 -17.30 -7.65 -6.39
C ARG A 55 -17.12 -8.77 -5.36
N ASP A 56 -15.93 -8.89 -4.80
CA ASP A 56 -15.58 -9.94 -3.86
C ASP A 56 -16.01 -9.54 -2.45
N PRO A 57 -16.81 -10.36 -1.74
CA PRO A 57 -17.19 -10.13 -0.36
C PRO A 57 -16.00 -10.01 0.61
N SER A 58 -14.84 -10.55 0.24
CA SER A 58 -13.60 -10.46 1.03
C SER A 58 -12.84 -9.14 0.86
N ALA A 59 -13.24 -8.28 -0.06
CA ALA A 59 -12.54 -7.03 -0.36
C ALA A 59 -12.29 -6.12 0.86
N PRO A 60 -13.24 -5.94 1.80
CA PRO A 60 -12.99 -5.14 3.00
C PRO A 60 -11.85 -5.72 3.86
N ALA A 61 -11.80 -7.04 4.06
CA ALA A 61 -10.75 -7.70 4.84
C ALA A 61 -9.39 -7.62 4.14
N LEU A 62 -9.35 -7.85 2.82
CA LEU A 62 -8.13 -7.68 2.01
C LEU A 62 -7.62 -6.24 2.08
N MET A 63 -8.53 -5.28 2.06
CA MET A 63 -8.19 -3.86 2.17
C MET A 63 -7.62 -3.51 3.53
N GLN A 64 -8.23 -4.01 4.60
CA GLN A 64 -7.72 -3.83 5.95
C GLN A 64 -6.31 -4.39 6.09
N THR A 65 -6.06 -5.59 5.55
CA THR A 65 -4.72 -6.19 5.53
C THR A 65 -3.73 -5.37 4.71
N ALA A 66 -4.12 -4.89 3.54
CA ALA A 66 -3.28 -4.06 2.68
C ALA A 66 -2.85 -2.75 3.39
N ILE A 67 -3.78 -2.08 4.04
CA ILE A 67 -3.52 -0.86 4.80
C ILE A 67 -2.64 -1.13 6.04
N ALA A 68 -2.92 -2.21 6.77
CA ALA A 68 -2.10 -2.61 7.91
C ALA A 68 -0.65 -2.92 7.47
N ARG A 69 -0.47 -3.64 6.35
CA ARG A 69 0.85 -3.91 5.77
C ARG A 69 1.59 -2.63 5.40
N GLY A 70 0.94 -1.72 4.70
CA GLY A 70 1.52 -0.43 4.34
C GLY A 70 1.95 0.37 5.58
N ARG A 71 1.07 0.45 6.57
CA ARG A 71 1.36 1.17 7.82
C ARG A 71 2.48 0.54 8.63
N PHE A 72 2.54 -0.79 8.68
CA PHE A 72 3.63 -1.52 9.32
C PHE A 72 4.97 -1.17 8.66
N MET A 73 5.06 -1.24 7.32
CA MET A 73 6.28 -0.92 6.59
C MET A 73 6.72 0.53 6.81
N GLU A 74 5.80 1.48 6.79
CA GLU A 74 6.08 2.88 7.11
C GLU A 74 6.64 3.05 8.53
N LYS A 75 6.03 2.40 9.51
CA LYS A 75 6.46 2.50 10.92
C LYS A 75 7.84 1.91 11.15
N ILE A 76 8.11 0.74 10.59
CA ILE A 76 9.43 0.10 10.67
C ILE A 76 10.47 0.92 9.88
N GLY A 77 10.10 1.45 8.73
CA GLY A 77 10.99 2.23 7.88
C GLY A 77 11.38 3.60 8.45
N ALA A 78 10.69 4.11 9.46
CA ALA A 78 10.91 5.45 10.01
C ALA A 78 12.32 5.70 10.56
N ALA A 79 13.07 4.64 10.90
CA ALA A 79 14.46 4.74 11.34
C ALA A 79 15.48 4.77 10.17
N PHE A 80 15.03 4.51 8.92
CA PHE A 80 15.90 4.27 7.76
C PHE A 80 15.70 5.30 6.65
N PHE A 81 14.52 5.89 6.56
CA PHE A 81 14.09 6.65 5.40
C PHE A 81 13.52 8.01 5.78
N ASP A 82 13.59 8.94 4.84
CA ASP A 82 12.94 10.24 4.97
C ASP A 82 11.41 10.15 4.74
N LYS A 83 10.72 11.27 4.98
CA LYS A 83 9.25 11.30 4.88
C LYS A 83 8.71 10.91 3.51
N GLY A 84 9.38 11.28 2.44
CA GLY A 84 8.94 10.96 1.07
C GLY A 84 9.09 9.47 0.78
N GLU A 85 10.13 8.85 1.29
CA GLU A 85 10.34 7.41 1.17
C GLU A 85 9.42 6.60 2.07
N LEU A 86 9.03 7.13 3.23
CA LEU A 86 8.02 6.49 4.09
C LEU A 86 6.67 6.39 3.39
N ASP A 87 6.28 7.40 2.61
CA ASP A 87 5.08 7.34 1.77
C ASP A 87 5.21 6.23 0.72
N ASN A 88 6.39 6.06 0.11
CA ASN A 88 6.65 4.98 -0.84
C ASN A 88 6.60 3.60 -0.18
N LEU A 89 7.12 3.45 1.03
CA LEU A 89 7.03 2.20 1.80
C LEU A 89 5.57 1.80 2.06
N PHE A 90 4.76 2.76 2.48
CA PHE A 90 3.33 2.51 2.67
C PHE A 90 2.67 2.05 1.36
N ILE A 91 2.91 2.76 0.26
CA ILE A 91 2.37 2.41 -1.05
C ILE A 91 2.82 0.99 -1.45
N THR A 92 4.09 0.66 -1.24
CA THR A 92 4.62 -0.68 -1.53
C THR A 92 3.85 -1.75 -0.76
N GLY A 93 3.66 -1.57 0.54
CA GLY A 93 2.89 -2.50 1.38
C GLY A 93 1.44 -2.65 0.94
N ALA A 94 0.73 -1.54 0.79
CA ALA A 94 -0.67 -1.53 0.40
C ALA A 94 -0.87 -2.11 -1.01
N PHE A 95 -0.03 -1.76 -1.97
CA PHE A 95 -0.17 -2.21 -3.36
C PHE A 95 0.30 -3.64 -3.60
N SER A 96 1.03 -4.24 -2.67
CA SER A 96 1.41 -5.65 -2.77
C SER A 96 0.20 -6.61 -2.81
N MET A 97 -1.00 -6.13 -2.48
CA MET A 97 -2.25 -6.89 -2.52
C MET A 97 -3.19 -6.49 -3.67
N LEU A 98 -2.79 -5.58 -4.55
CA LEU A 98 -3.65 -5.11 -5.64
C LEU A 98 -4.16 -6.23 -6.55
N HIS A 99 -3.34 -7.25 -6.81
CA HIS A 99 -3.71 -8.38 -7.64
C HIS A 99 -4.91 -9.17 -7.07
N LEU A 100 -5.01 -9.28 -5.75
CA LEU A 100 -6.13 -9.92 -5.07
C LEU A 100 -7.38 -9.04 -5.12
N LEU A 101 -7.23 -7.74 -4.91
CA LEU A 101 -8.34 -6.79 -4.89
C LEU A 101 -8.95 -6.57 -6.27
N LEU A 102 -8.13 -6.59 -7.32
CA LEU A 102 -8.57 -6.30 -8.68
C LEU A 102 -8.84 -7.55 -9.51
N GLY A 103 -8.41 -8.73 -9.05
CA GLY A 103 -8.49 -9.98 -9.83
C GLY A 103 -7.65 -9.93 -11.11
N ALA A 104 -6.59 -9.12 -11.14
CA ALA A 104 -5.68 -8.90 -12.25
C ALA A 104 -4.24 -9.21 -11.85
N SER A 105 -3.30 -9.30 -12.81
CA SER A 105 -1.90 -9.44 -12.47
C SER A 105 -1.38 -8.15 -11.81
N LEU A 106 -0.42 -8.29 -10.89
CA LEU A 106 0.18 -7.12 -10.23
C LEU A 106 0.88 -6.20 -11.25
N GLN A 107 1.54 -6.77 -12.24
CA GLN A 107 2.16 -6.03 -13.34
C GLN A 107 1.14 -5.14 -14.04
N SER A 108 0.02 -5.70 -14.52
CA SER A 108 -1.03 -4.93 -15.21
C SER A 108 -1.62 -3.84 -14.32
N ALA A 109 -1.79 -4.13 -13.01
CA ALA A 109 -2.34 -3.15 -12.09
C ALA A 109 -1.40 -1.95 -11.86
N LEU A 110 -0.09 -2.17 -11.93
CA LEU A 110 0.92 -1.14 -11.70
C LEU A 110 1.31 -0.35 -12.93
N ASP A 111 1.24 -0.95 -14.14
CA ASP A 111 1.71 -0.34 -15.39
C ASP A 111 1.11 1.07 -15.67
N GLU A 112 -0.13 1.28 -15.26
CA GLU A 112 -0.85 2.54 -15.46
C GLU A 112 -0.58 3.58 -14.34
N MET A 113 0.12 3.22 -13.28
CA MET A 113 0.21 4.07 -12.08
C MET A 113 1.42 5.01 -12.04
N HIS A 114 2.40 4.84 -12.91
CA HIS A 114 3.62 5.65 -12.99
C HIS A 114 4.29 5.88 -11.62
N LEU A 115 4.49 4.79 -10.87
CA LEU A 115 5.10 4.81 -9.55
C LEU A 115 6.63 4.96 -9.62
N PRO A 116 7.30 5.37 -8.53
CA PRO A 116 8.76 5.32 -8.44
C PRO A 116 9.32 3.91 -8.63
N MET A 117 10.45 3.80 -9.34
CA MET A 117 11.12 2.51 -9.62
C MET A 117 11.32 1.62 -8.38
N PRO A 118 11.75 2.13 -7.20
CA PRO A 118 11.92 1.28 -6.03
C PRO A 118 10.66 0.55 -5.57
N ILE A 119 9.47 1.08 -5.88
CA ILE A 119 8.19 0.41 -5.61
C ILE A 119 7.99 -0.75 -6.57
N TYR A 120 8.26 -0.54 -7.89
CA TYR A 120 8.20 -1.62 -8.88
C TYR A 120 9.18 -2.74 -8.56
N ASP A 121 10.43 -2.41 -8.24
CA ASP A 121 11.46 -3.38 -7.91
C ASP A 121 11.01 -4.27 -6.74
N ALA A 122 10.53 -3.67 -5.66
CA ALA A 122 10.06 -4.42 -4.50
C ALA A 122 8.82 -5.29 -4.80
N LEU A 123 7.89 -4.80 -5.61
CA LEU A 123 6.63 -5.47 -5.88
C LEU A 123 6.73 -6.56 -6.94
N LEU A 124 7.51 -6.36 -7.99
CA LEU A 124 7.54 -7.22 -9.17
C LEU A 124 8.73 -8.17 -9.18
N THR A 125 9.92 -7.73 -8.72
CA THR A 125 11.12 -8.56 -8.70
C THR A 125 11.49 -9.04 -7.30
N GLY A 126 10.98 -8.39 -6.26
CA GLY A 126 11.35 -8.70 -4.88
C GLY A 126 12.70 -8.13 -4.47
N ASP A 127 13.20 -7.15 -5.23
CA ASP A 127 14.50 -6.51 -5.04
C ASP A 127 14.37 -5.05 -4.59
N GLY A 128 15.51 -4.39 -4.39
CA GLY A 128 15.56 -2.97 -4.06
C GLY A 128 15.39 -2.66 -2.58
N VAL A 129 15.42 -1.36 -2.26
CA VAL A 129 15.52 -0.87 -0.88
C VAL A 129 14.27 -1.13 -0.03
N TYR A 130 13.10 -1.30 -0.64
CA TYR A 130 11.85 -1.57 0.08
C TYR A 130 11.53 -3.06 0.22
N ALA A 131 12.19 -3.92 -0.56
CA ALA A 131 11.92 -5.36 -0.56
C ALA A 131 12.11 -6.03 0.80
N PRO A 132 13.17 -5.77 1.59
CA PRO A 132 13.35 -6.38 2.91
C PRO A 132 12.20 -6.06 3.87
N PHE A 133 11.65 -4.85 3.80
CA PHE A 133 10.52 -4.42 4.64
C PHE A 133 9.22 -5.12 4.23
N LEU A 134 8.99 -5.33 2.94
CA LEU A 134 7.86 -6.09 2.44
C LEU A 134 7.96 -7.57 2.81
N GLN A 135 9.16 -8.14 2.73
CA GLN A 135 9.42 -9.53 3.15
C GLN A 135 9.19 -9.69 4.65
N LEU A 136 9.65 -8.73 5.48
CA LEU A 136 9.42 -8.72 6.92
C LEU A 136 7.91 -8.70 7.25
N ALA A 137 7.13 -7.85 6.58
CA ALA A 137 5.69 -7.78 6.73
C ALA A 137 5.01 -9.11 6.38
N ARG A 138 5.40 -9.73 5.26
CA ARG A 138 4.87 -11.02 4.82
C ARG A 138 5.22 -12.16 5.78
N ALA A 139 6.45 -12.20 6.30
CA ALA A 139 6.87 -13.20 7.28
C ALA A 139 6.05 -13.08 8.57
N LEU A 140 5.78 -11.85 9.03
CA LEU A 140 4.93 -11.59 10.19
C LEU A 140 3.49 -12.10 9.97
N GLU A 141 2.90 -11.81 8.82
CA GLU A 141 1.52 -12.20 8.48
C GLU A 141 1.36 -13.72 8.26
N SER A 142 2.41 -14.39 7.78
CA SER A 142 2.41 -15.83 7.56
C SER A 142 2.83 -16.64 8.79
N PHE A 143 3.14 -15.98 9.90
CA PHE A 143 3.67 -16.61 11.12
C PHE A 143 4.95 -17.41 10.89
N ASP A 144 5.80 -16.99 9.94
CA ASP A 144 7.11 -17.57 9.70
C ASP A 144 8.15 -16.94 10.66
N ASP A 145 8.14 -17.42 11.91
CA ASP A 145 8.99 -16.91 12.98
C ASP A 145 10.48 -16.98 12.62
N LYS A 146 10.90 -17.99 11.86
CA LYS A 146 12.29 -18.15 11.46
C LYS A 146 12.73 -17.09 10.46
N GLN A 147 11.93 -16.87 9.42
CA GLN A 147 12.19 -15.83 8.43
C GLN A 147 12.08 -14.45 9.06
N LEU A 148 11.07 -14.23 9.90
CA LEU A 148 10.86 -12.98 10.62
C LEU A 148 12.09 -12.61 11.47
N ALA A 149 12.62 -13.58 12.26
CA ALA A 149 13.80 -13.37 13.09
C ALA A 149 15.05 -13.05 12.24
N THR A 150 15.25 -13.76 11.13
CA THR A 150 16.39 -13.51 10.23
C THR A 150 16.32 -12.10 9.65
N LEU A 151 15.19 -11.72 9.08
CA LEU A 151 15.00 -10.39 8.48
C LEU A 151 15.10 -9.26 9.51
N ALA A 152 14.59 -9.46 10.72
CA ALA A 152 14.70 -8.48 11.80
C ALA A 152 16.17 -8.26 12.22
N VAL A 153 16.96 -9.32 12.29
CA VAL A 153 18.42 -9.23 12.58
C VAL A 153 19.14 -8.48 11.45
N ASP A 154 18.86 -8.82 10.21
CA ASP A 154 19.50 -8.19 9.04
C ASP A 154 19.20 -6.69 8.95
N LEU A 155 17.98 -6.30 9.34
CA LEU A 155 17.55 -4.91 9.41
C LEU A 155 17.90 -4.21 10.74
N HIS A 156 18.53 -4.89 11.68
CA HIS A 156 18.83 -4.38 13.03
C HIS A 156 17.59 -3.86 13.78
N ILE A 157 16.48 -4.59 13.65
CA ILE A 157 15.19 -4.28 14.27
C ILE A 157 14.93 -5.26 15.41
N THR A 158 14.52 -4.76 16.56
CA THR A 158 14.21 -5.61 17.72
C THR A 158 12.79 -6.20 17.64
N PRO A 159 12.52 -7.36 18.29
CA PRO A 159 11.17 -7.91 18.37
C PRO A 159 10.15 -6.93 18.94
N GLU A 160 10.54 -6.08 19.90
CA GLU A 160 9.68 -5.07 20.50
C GLU A 160 9.28 -3.98 19.49
N GLN A 161 10.22 -3.60 18.60
CA GLN A 161 9.94 -2.65 17.52
C GLN A 161 8.97 -3.25 16.51
N VAL A 162 9.16 -4.52 16.12
CA VAL A 162 8.26 -5.25 15.23
C VAL A 162 6.85 -5.32 15.83
N ASN A 163 6.73 -5.76 17.07
CA ASN A 163 5.45 -5.91 17.76
C ASN A 163 4.71 -4.56 17.90
N ARG A 164 5.43 -3.51 18.29
CA ARG A 164 4.85 -2.17 18.41
C ARG A 164 4.34 -1.65 17.06
N ALA A 165 5.16 -1.74 16.03
CA ALA A 165 4.79 -1.30 14.68
C ALA A 165 3.57 -2.09 14.17
N HIS A 166 3.49 -3.39 14.45
CA HIS A 166 2.37 -4.23 14.06
C HIS A 166 1.08 -3.82 14.77
N LEU A 167 1.11 -3.65 16.08
CA LEU A 167 -0.07 -3.20 16.85
C LEU A 167 -0.56 -1.82 16.41
N GLU A 168 0.34 -0.88 16.18
CA GLU A 168 -0.01 0.45 15.66
C GLU A 168 -0.60 0.38 14.24
N ALA A 169 -0.10 -0.52 13.40
CA ALA A 169 -0.60 -0.73 12.05
C ALA A 169 -2.02 -1.32 12.04
N LEU A 170 -2.27 -2.32 12.88
CA LEU A 170 -3.59 -2.93 13.03
C LEU A 170 -4.61 -1.93 13.58
N ALA A 171 -4.26 -1.18 14.62
CA ALA A 171 -5.12 -0.15 15.20
C ALA A 171 -5.45 0.96 14.17
N PHE A 172 -4.47 1.34 13.34
CA PHE A 172 -4.68 2.30 12.28
C PHE A 172 -5.66 1.77 11.22
N ALA A 173 -5.45 0.55 10.72
CA ALA A 173 -6.32 -0.05 9.72
C ALA A 173 -7.76 -0.23 10.25
N ASP A 174 -7.92 -0.64 11.51
CA ASP A 174 -9.23 -0.78 12.17
C ASP A 174 -9.95 0.57 12.31
N SER A 175 -9.22 1.65 12.58
CA SER A 175 -9.79 3.00 12.71
C SER A 175 -10.42 3.54 11.43
N LEU A 176 -10.10 2.98 10.26
CA LEU A 176 -10.59 3.45 8.96
C LEU A 176 -11.99 2.94 8.59
N GLN A 177 -12.54 1.99 9.35
CA GLN A 177 -13.90 1.45 9.22
C GLN A 177 -14.32 1.20 7.75
N PHE A 178 -13.86 0.09 7.20
CA PHE A 178 -14.30 -0.40 5.88
C PHE A 178 -15.63 -1.17 6.02
N SER A 179 -16.73 -0.45 6.19
CA SER A 179 -18.09 -1.02 6.25
C SER A 179 -18.90 -0.62 5.03
#